data_0a8c042e15dee95ad0a0d514d956a174
#
_entry.id   0a8c042e15dee95ad0a0d514d956a174
#
_cell.length_a   1.000
_cell.length_b   1.000
_cell.length_c   1.000
_cell.angle_alpha   90.00
_cell.angle_beta   90.00
_cell.angle_gamma   90.00
#
_symmetry.space_group_name_H-M   'P 1'
#
loop_
_entity.id
_entity.type
_entity.pdbx_description
1 polymer ?
#
loop_
_entity_poly.entity_id
_entity_poly.type
_entity_poly.pdbx_seq_one_letter_code
_entity_poly.pdbx_strand_id
1 'polypeptide(L)'
;ISDEVHGLIIYPGKKHIPILCVSAAARAQSVQVTSMSKGFNLMALPHAIIAIADPSLREAWHKAADPFDFYYASNPFSVAAVTKVMDGSADQWLAGVTDYLQKNRNMAVSFLQREVPGMTVTVPEGSFLLWIDCSGLNLAHPAEFLLEKARVSVNDGAAFGNAYGQFIRVNFALTRQKLQEALERIRQALDEKA
;
A
#
# COMPACT_ATOMS: atom_id res chain seq x y z
N ILE A 1 6.81 0.34 -16.53
CA ILE A 1 7.17 0.85 -15.19
C ILE A 1 6.52 -0.04 -14.15
N SER A 2 7.29 -0.46 -13.14
CA SER A 2 6.81 -1.19 -11.96
C SER A 2 6.97 -0.31 -10.73
N ASP A 3 5.86 0.05 -10.10
CA ASP A 3 5.85 0.75 -8.81
C ASP A 3 5.88 -0.29 -7.69
N GLU A 4 7.01 -0.37 -6.98
CA GLU A 4 7.28 -1.36 -5.94
C GLU A 4 7.51 -0.71 -4.57
N VAL A 5 6.95 0.49 -4.35
CA VAL A 5 7.14 1.25 -3.10
C VAL A 5 6.61 0.54 -1.85
N HIS A 6 5.75 -0.47 -2.00
CA HIS A 6 5.24 -1.32 -0.91
C HIS A 6 6.05 -2.62 -0.72
N GLY A 7 7.07 -2.89 -1.55
CA GLY A 7 7.81 -4.16 -1.60
C GLY A 7 8.58 -4.54 -0.33
N LEU A 8 8.77 -3.62 0.62
CA LEU A 8 9.43 -3.90 1.90
C LEU A 8 8.51 -4.55 2.95
N ILE A 9 7.20 -4.35 2.86
CA ILE A 9 6.24 -4.91 3.82
C ILE A 9 5.65 -6.19 3.24
N ILE A 10 6.29 -7.31 3.52
CA ILE A 10 5.90 -8.64 3.03
C ILE A 10 5.69 -9.57 4.22
N TYR A 11 4.56 -10.26 4.25
CA TYR A 11 4.20 -11.11 5.37
C TYR A 11 4.91 -12.47 5.34
N PRO A 12 5.14 -13.10 6.50
CA PRO A 12 5.81 -14.39 6.61
C PRO A 12 5.25 -15.46 5.65
N GLY A 13 6.14 -16.20 5.02
CA GLY A 13 5.79 -17.22 4.02
C GLY A 13 5.53 -16.66 2.62
N LYS A 14 5.61 -15.35 2.43
CA LYS A 14 5.47 -14.67 1.14
C LYS A 14 6.79 -14.01 0.74
N LYS A 15 6.92 -13.72 -0.56
CA LYS A 15 8.13 -13.11 -1.12
C LYS A 15 7.76 -12.10 -2.19
N HIS A 16 8.31 -10.90 -2.08
CA HIS A 16 8.29 -9.94 -3.18
C HIS A 16 9.32 -10.35 -4.24
N ILE A 17 8.90 -10.34 -5.49
CA ILE A 17 9.78 -10.60 -6.64
C ILE A 17 9.85 -9.30 -7.44
N PRO A 18 10.96 -8.55 -7.36
CA PRO A 18 11.12 -7.33 -8.13
C PRO A 18 11.00 -7.58 -9.63
N ILE A 19 10.42 -6.66 -10.39
CA ILE A 19 10.20 -6.83 -11.84
C ILE A 19 11.50 -7.15 -12.58
N LEU A 20 12.61 -6.57 -12.15
CA LEU A 20 13.93 -6.83 -12.76
C LEU A 20 14.46 -8.25 -12.51
N CYS A 21 13.81 -9.03 -11.63
CA CYS A 21 14.18 -10.41 -11.29
C CYS A 21 13.21 -11.45 -11.89
N VAL A 22 12.11 -11.02 -12.54
CA VAL A 22 11.07 -11.92 -13.05
C VAL A 22 11.59 -12.72 -14.27
N SER A 23 12.22 -12.04 -15.22
CA SER A 23 12.81 -12.67 -16.42
C SER A 23 13.84 -11.76 -17.08
N ALA A 24 14.63 -12.30 -18.01
CA ALA A 24 15.57 -11.51 -18.82
C ALA A 24 14.82 -10.45 -19.66
N ALA A 25 13.66 -10.79 -20.23
CA ALA A 25 12.83 -9.89 -21.01
C ALA A 25 12.27 -8.75 -20.13
N ALA A 26 11.75 -9.07 -18.96
CA ALA A 26 11.28 -8.05 -18.00
C ALA A 26 12.43 -7.12 -17.59
N ARG A 27 13.60 -7.68 -17.28
CA ARG A 27 14.80 -6.92 -16.90
C ARG A 27 15.24 -5.93 -17.99
N ALA A 28 15.16 -6.32 -19.26
CA ALA A 28 15.57 -5.49 -20.39
C ALA A 28 14.58 -4.35 -20.71
N GLN A 29 13.32 -4.46 -20.28
CA GLN A 29 12.24 -3.55 -20.71
C GLN A 29 11.59 -2.78 -19.54
N SER A 30 12.11 -2.93 -18.32
CA SER A 30 11.43 -2.37 -17.14
C SER A 30 12.21 -1.25 -16.48
N VAL A 31 11.44 -0.30 -15.97
CA VAL A 31 11.86 0.69 -14.98
C VAL A 31 11.20 0.30 -13.65
N GLN A 32 12.00 -0.05 -12.67
CA GLN A 32 11.56 -0.35 -11.31
C GLN A 32 11.66 0.92 -10.46
N VAL A 33 10.59 1.25 -9.76
CA VAL A 33 10.54 2.38 -8.81
C VAL A 33 10.27 1.82 -7.42
N THR A 34 11.15 2.11 -6.46
CA THR A 34 10.98 1.70 -5.07
C THR A 34 11.30 2.85 -4.12
N SER A 35 10.99 2.67 -2.84
CA SER A 35 11.23 3.70 -1.82
C SER A 35 11.27 3.06 -0.43
N MET A 36 12.04 3.64 0.46
CA MET A 36 12.06 3.31 1.89
C MET A 36 10.85 3.88 2.63
N SER A 37 10.08 4.78 1.99
CA SER A 37 9.03 5.59 2.62
C SER A 37 7.94 4.76 3.30
N LYS A 38 7.46 3.69 2.67
CA LYS A 38 6.36 2.88 3.21
C LYS A 38 6.82 1.93 4.29
N GLY A 39 7.98 1.26 4.09
CA GLY A 39 8.55 0.32 5.06
C GLY A 39 8.98 0.98 6.36
N PHE A 40 9.54 2.19 6.27
CA PHE A 40 10.15 2.88 7.41
C PHE A 40 9.40 4.14 7.87
N ASN A 41 8.15 4.32 7.42
CA ASN A 41 7.31 5.48 7.78
C ASN A 41 7.99 6.84 7.46
N LEU A 42 8.70 6.94 6.34
CA LEU A 42 9.42 8.13 5.88
C LEU A 42 8.65 8.91 4.80
N MET A 43 7.33 8.83 4.76
CA MET A 43 6.51 9.43 3.69
C MET A 43 6.59 10.96 3.64
N ALA A 44 6.92 11.61 4.75
CA ALA A 44 7.14 13.06 4.80
C ALA A 44 8.51 13.49 4.24
N LEU A 45 9.41 12.54 3.97
CA LEU A 45 10.73 12.77 3.38
C LEU A 45 10.70 12.27 1.92
N PRO A 46 10.48 13.16 0.94
CA PRO A 46 10.35 12.76 -0.46
C PRO A 46 11.62 12.07 -0.97
N HIS A 47 11.48 10.86 -1.48
CA HIS A 47 12.55 10.13 -2.16
C HIS A 47 11.99 8.97 -2.97
N ALA A 48 12.68 8.62 -4.04
CA ALA A 48 12.45 7.40 -4.81
C ALA A 48 13.80 6.84 -5.28
N ILE A 49 13.86 5.53 -5.40
CA ILE A 49 15.00 4.80 -5.97
C ILE A 49 14.51 4.20 -7.27
N ILE A 50 15.19 4.54 -8.36
CA ILE A 50 14.86 4.07 -9.70
C ILE A 50 15.96 3.13 -10.16
N ALA A 51 15.59 1.91 -10.52
CA ALA A 51 16.50 0.90 -11.04
C ALA A 51 16.13 0.57 -12.50
N ILE A 52 17.10 0.70 -13.40
CA ILE A 52 16.98 0.41 -14.83
C ILE A 52 18.19 -0.40 -15.25
N ALA A 53 17.98 -1.65 -15.64
CA ALA A 53 19.07 -2.56 -15.99
C ALA A 53 19.60 -2.32 -17.41
N ASP A 54 18.72 -2.03 -18.36
CA ASP A 54 19.08 -1.78 -19.76
C ASP A 54 19.76 -0.41 -19.93
N PRO A 55 20.97 -0.33 -20.53
CA PRO A 55 21.70 0.92 -20.68
C PRO A 55 20.99 1.94 -21.57
N SER A 56 20.34 1.50 -22.66
CA SER A 56 19.67 2.38 -23.61
C SER A 56 18.42 2.98 -22.98
N LEU A 57 17.65 2.16 -22.25
CA LEU A 57 16.48 2.65 -21.49
C LEU A 57 16.90 3.59 -20.38
N ARG A 58 18.02 3.34 -19.70
CA ARG A 58 18.56 4.22 -18.67
C ARG A 58 19.02 5.56 -19.23
N GLU A 59 19.67 5.57 -20.41
CA GLU A 59 20.03 6.81 -21.08
C GLU A 59 18.79 7.62 -21.51
N ALA A 60 17.76 6.95 -22.03
CA ALA A 60 16.49 7.61 -22.37
C ALA A 60 15.82 8.21 -21.14
N TRP A 61 15.86 7.49 -19.99
CA TRP A 61 15.38 8.01 -18.71
C TRP A 61 16.13 9.27 -18.29
N HIS A 62 17.47 9.27 -18.33
CA HIS A 62 18.28 10.43 -17.97
C HIS A 62 17.92 11.65 -18.84
N LYS A 63 17.83 11.49 -20.15
CA LYS A 63 17.43 12.56 -21.05
C LYS A 63 16.05 13.12 -20.76
N ALA A 64 15.10 12.27 -20.36
CA ALA A 64 13.75 12.70 -20.03
C ALA A 64 13.65 13.36 -18.65
N ALA A 65 14.47 12.95 -17.69
CA ALA A 65 14.48 13.45 -16.32
C ALA A 65 15.29 14.77 -16.14
N ASP A 66 16.31 14.96 -16.97
CA ASP A 66 17.24 16.10 -16.90
C ASP A 66 16.55 17.48 -16.88
N PRO A 67 15.55 17.77 -17.75
CA PRO A 67 14.85 19.05 -17.73
C PRO A 67 14.10 19.37 -16.44
N PHE A 68 13.90 18.40 -15.57
CA PHE A 68 13.16 18.55 -14.31
C PHE A 68 14.08 18.66 -13.09
N ASP A 69 15.40 18.68 -13.28
CA ASP A 69 16.41 18.75 -12.21
C ASP A 69 16.23 17.72 -11.07
N PHE A 70 15.64 16.57 -11.39
CA PHE A 70 15.36 15.52 -10.38
C PHE A 70 16.61 15.06 -9.62
N TYR A 71 17.79 15.16 -10.24
CA TYR A 71 19.05 14.76 -9.61
C TYR A 71 19.58 15.77 -8.60
N TYR A 72 19.17 17.05 -8.72
CA TYR A 72 19.66 18.14 -7.88
C TYR A 72 18.68 18.51 -6.77
N ALA A 73 17.44 18.02 -6.85
CA ALA A 73 16.39 18.31 -5.87
C ALA A 73 16.46 17.41 -4.61
N SER A 74 17.60 16.80 -4.33
CA SER A 74 17.75 15.90 -3.18
C SER A 74 17.64 16.67 -1.87
N ASN A 75 16.63 16.34 -1.07
CA ASN A 75 16.49 16.83 0.29
C ASN A 75 17.55 16.13 1.18
N PRO A 76 18.46 16.87 1.85
CA PRO A 76 19.52 16.27 2.67
C PRO A 76 18.97 15.40 3.82
N PHE A 77 17.80 15.73 4.37
CA PHE A 77 17.16 14.91 5.39
C PHE A 77 16.68 13.58 4.81
N SER A 78 16.12 13.60 3.59
CA SER A 78 15.74 12.37 2.87
C SER A 78 16.96 11.48 2.63
N VAL A 79 18.06 12.07 2.15
CA VAL A 79 19.31 11.32 1.90
C VAL A 79 19.84 10.71 3.18
N ALA A 80 19.95 11.48 4.26
CA ALA A 80 20.43 10.99 5.55
C ALA A 80 19.55 9.84 6.11
N ALA A 81 18.21 10.02 6.05
CA ALA A 81 17.27 9.01 6.53
C ALA A 81 17.33 7.72 5.70
N VAL A 82 17.34 7.83 4.35
CA VAL A 82 17.44 6.68 3.46
C VAL A 82 18.76 5.93 3.65
N THR A 83 19.88 6.66 3.72
CA THR A 83 21.20 6.06 3.98
C THR A 83 21.19 5.28 5.30
N LYS A 84 20.56 5.87 6.34
CA LYS A 84 20.50 5.25 7.67
C LYS A 84 19.65 3.98 7.70
N VAL A 85 18.52 3.94 7.02
CA VAL A 85 17.68 2.73 7.01
C VAL A 85 18.23 1.64 6.06
N MET A 86 19.04 2.03 5.06
CA MET A 86 19.68 1.08 4.15
C MET A 86 20.95 0.43 4.71
N ASP A 87 21.49 0.92 5.82
CA ASP A 87 22.67 0.31 6.48
C ASP A 87 22.33 -0.92 7.34
N GLY A 88 21.04 -1.31 7.38
CA GLY A 88 20.54 -2.45 8.14
C GLY A 88 20.23 -2.15 9.61
N SER A 89 20.56 -0.97 10.11
CA SER A 89 20.33 -0.62 11.53
C SER A 89 18.87 -0.52 11.92
N ALA A 90 17.97 -0.40 10.95
CA ALA A 90 16.52 -0.31 11.15
C ALA A 90 15.76 -1.62 10.81
N ASP A 91 16.44 -2.71 10.47
CA ASP A 91 15.81 -3.97 10.07
C ASP A 91 14.93 -4.56 11.18
N GLN A 92 15.38 -4.46 12.44
CA GLN A 92 14.60 -4.93 13.58
C GLN A 92 13.29 -4.13 13.75
N TRP A 93 13.33 -2.82 13.48
CA TRP A 93 12.13 -1.99 13.49
C TRP A 93 11.16 -2.40 12.36
N LEU A 94 11.65 -2.62 11.14
CA LEU A 94 10.85 -3.08 10.01
C LEU A 94 10.20 -4.43 10.29
N ALA A 95 10.95 -5.38 10.88
CA ALA A 95 10.41 -6.67 11.28
C ALA A 95 9.29 -6.53 12.32
N GLY A 96 9.47 -5.67 13.33
CA GLY A 96 8.46 -5.39 14.36
C GLY A 96 7.19 -4.75 13.78
N VAL A 97 7.34 -3.78 12.88
CA VAL A 97 6.19 -3.16 12.18
C VAL A 97 5.46 -4.18 11.31
N THR A 98 6.18 -5.02 10.56
CA THR A 98 5.58 -6.05 9.71
C THR A 98 4.78 -7.07 10.53
N ASP A 99 5.29 -7.52 11.67
CA ASP A 99 4.57 -8.39 12.60
C ASP A 99 3.29 -7.70 13.15
N TYR A 100 3.40 -6.44 13.54
CA TYR A 100 2.26 -5.67 14.02
C TYR A 100 1.16 -5.52 12.95
N LEU A 101 1.56 -5.18 11.72
CA LEU A 101 0.65 -5.06 10.58
C LEU A 101 0.02 -6.40 10.20
N GLN A 102 0.76 -7.50 10.28
CA GLN A 102 0.20 -8.84 10.06
C GLN A 102 -0.92 -9.15 11.05
N LYS A 103 -0.72 -8.82 12.33
CA LYS A 103 -1.74 -9.02 13.37
C LYS A 103 -2.97 -8.15 13.12
N ASN A 104 -2.79 -6.90 12.71
CA ASN A 104 -3.88 -6.00 12.33
C ASN A 104 -4.63 -6.52 11.11
N ARG A 105 -3.92 -6.95 10.05
CA ARG A 105 -4.51 -7.59 8.87
C ARG A 105 -5.39 -8.77 9.25
N ASN A 106 -4.84 -9.70 10.01
CA ASN A 106 -5.55 -10.92 10.38
C ASN A 106 -6.82 -10.60 11.18
N MET A 107 -6.73 -9.66 12.13
CA MET A 107 -7.88 -9.20 12.90
C MET A 107 -8.96 -8.57 11.98
N ALA A 108 -8.57 -7.64 11.11
CA ALA A 108 -9.51 -6.97 10.21
C ALA A 108 -10.17 -7.94 9.23
N VAL A 109 -9.40 -8.82 8.60
CA VAL A 109 -9.94 -9.84 7.68
C VAL A 109 -10.92 -10.76 8.40
N SER A 110 -10.52 -11.31 9.56
CA SER A 110 -11.38 -12.21 10.34
C SER A 110 -12.65 -11.52 10.83
N PHE A 111 -12.57 -10.25 11.22
CA PHE A 111 -13.72 -9.45 11.64
C PHE A 111 -14.70 -9.27 10.48
N LEU A 112 -14.22 -8.75 9.35
CA LEU A 112 -15.06 -8.47 8.18
C LEU A 112 -15.72 -9.74 7.65
N GLN A 113 -15.01 -10.86 7.57
CA GLN A 113 -15.56 -12.13 7.12
C GLN A 113 -16.66 -12.69 8.01
N ARG A 114 -16.61 -12.46 9.33
CA ARG A 114 -17.59 -13.00 10.28
C ARG A 114 -18.73 -12.04 10.55
N GLU A 115 -18.43 -10.75 10.68
CA GLU A 115 -19.36 -9.77 11.24
C GLU A 115 -19.97 -8.85 10.17
N VAL A 116 -19.46 -8.89 8.92
CA VAL A 116 -19.95 -8.02 7.84
C VAL A 116 -20.27 -8.84 6.59
N PRO A 117 -21.37 -9.61 6.59
CA PRO A 117 -21.79 -10.35 5.42
C PRO A 117 -22.05 -9.39 4.25
N GLY A 118 -21.58 -9.75 3.05
CA GLY A 118 -21.65 -8.91 1.86
C GLY A 118 -20.37 -8.15 1.54
N MET A 119 -19.37 -8.17 2.41
CA MET A 119 -18.01 -7.74 2.08
C MET A 119 -17.10 -8.94 1.77
N THR A 120 -16.48 -8.94 0.60
CA THR A 120 -15.47 -9.94 0.23
C THR A 120 -14.08 -9.32 0.29
N VAL A 121 -13.22 -9.85 1.16
CA VAL A 121 -11.88 -9.29 1.42
C VAL A 121 -10.81 -10.13 0.74
N THR A 122 -10.02 -9.51 -0.14
CA THR A 122 -8.78 -10.12 -0.63
C THR A 122 -7.71 -10.01 0.45
N VAL A 123 -7.20 -11.16 0.91
CA VAL A 123 -6.16 -11.19 1.95
C VAL A 123 -4.82 -10.77 1.36
N PRO A 124 -4.23 -9.63 1.72
CA PRO A 124 -2.99 -9.16 1.12
C PRO A 124 -1.80 -9.99 1.63
N GLU A 125 -0.86 -10.26 0.74
CA GLU A 125 0.41 -10.94 1.03
C GLU A 125 1.51 -9.99 1.51
N GLY A 126 1.27 -8.70 1.36
CA GLY A 126 2.14 -7.60 1.78
C GLY A 126 1.39 -6.29 1.89
N SER A 127 2.10 -5.19 2.13
CA SER A 127 1.53 -3.86 2.29
C SER A 127 0.65 -3.73 3.56
N PHE A 128 -0.09 -2.64 3.67
CA PHE A 128 -1.01 -2.34 4.78
C PHE A 128 -2.40 -1.89 4.27
N LEU A 129 -2.79 -2.39 3.09
CA LEU A 129 -4.03 -2.03 2.42
C LEU A 129 -4.88 -3.27 2.20
N LEU A 130 -6.17 -3.21 2.57
CA LEU A 130 -7.18 -4.18 2.18
C LEU A 130 -7.90 -3.68 0.94
N TRP A 131 -8.14 -4.57 -0.01
CA TRP A 131 -9.02 -4.36 -1.15
C TRP A 131 -10.27 -5.18 -0.92
N ILE A 132 -11.42 -4.52 -0.85
CA ILE A 132 -12.69 -5.11 -0.38
C ILE A 132 -13.76 -4.87 -1.43
N ASP A 133 -14.37 -5.94 -1.88
CA ASP A 133 -15.58 -5.92 -2.70
C ASP A 133 -16.80 -5.78 -1.78
N CYS A 134 -17.58 -4.72 -2.01
CA CYS A 134 -18.80 -4.37 -1.28
C CYS A 134 -20.07 -4.64 -2.09
N SER A 135 -20.00 -5.31 -3.24
CA SER A 135 -21.15 -5.54 -4.12
C SER A 135 -22.31 -6.27 -3.42
N GLY A 136 -22.00 -7.15 -2.45
CA GLY A 136 -23.00 -7.84 -1.65
C GLY A 136 -23.75 -6.97 -0.65
N LEU A 137 -23.35 -5.71 -0.44
CA LEU A 137 -24.03 -4.79 0.48
C LEU A 137 -25.20 -4.03 -0.14
N ASN A 138 -25.38 -4.09 -1.46
CA ASN A 138 -26.40 -3.32 -2.20
C ASN A 138 -26.36 -1.82 -1.88
N LEU A 139 -25.16 -1.24 -1.88
CA LEU A 139 -24.89 0.18 -1.70
C LEU A 139 -24.56 0.81 -3.05
N ALA A 140 -25.12 1.96 -3.38
CA ALA A 140 -24.77 2.69 -4.60
C ALA A 140 -23.31 3.20 -4.55
N HIS A 141 -22.91 3.76 -3.41
CA HIS A 141 -21.60 4.36 -3.16
C HIS A 141 -21.06 3.89 -1.81
N PRO A 142 -20.37 2.73 -1.73
CA PRO A 142 -19.93 2.16 -0.46
C PRO A 142 -19.01 3.09 0.36
N ALA A 143 -18.07 3.77 -0.29
CA ALA A 143 -17.13 4.67 0.40
C ALA A 143 -17.83 5.88 1.03
N GLU A 144 -18.79 6.49 0.32
CA GLU A 144 -19.60 7.60 0.80
C GLU A 144 -20.49 7.17 1.98
N PHE A 145 -21.16 6.03 1.85
CA PHE A 145 -21.97 5.46 2.92
C PHE A 145 -21.16 5.27 4.21
N LEU A 146 -19.96 4.69 4.12
CA LEU A 146 -19.10 4.46 5.27
C LEU A 146 -18.62 5.77 5.90
N LEU A 147 -18.34 6.79 5.08
CA LEU A 147 -17.98 8.11 5.59
C LEU A 147 -19.13 8.76 6.35
N GLU A 148 -20.33 8.74 5.79
CA GLU A 148 -21.50 9.41 6.37
C GLU A 148 -22.08 8.70 7.59
N LYS A 149 -22.25 7.39 7.51
CA LYS A 149 -22.93 6.59 8.53
C LYS A 149 -21.97 6.02 9.57
N ALA A 150 -20.85 5.46 9.14
CA ALA A 150 -19.85 4.90 10.06
C ALA A 150 -18.83 5.94 10.56
N ARG A 151 -18.74 7.11 9.92
CA ARG A 151 -17.66 8.09 10.16
C ARG A 151 -16.26 7.48 9.94
N VAL A 152 -16.15 6.59 8.96
CA VAL A 152 -14.91 5.93 8.57
C VAL A 152 -14.58 6.33 7.14
N SER A 153 -13.48 7.05 6.97
CA SER A 153 -12.97 7.43 5.65
C SER A 153 -12.15 6.31 5.05
N VAL A 154 -12.48 5.91 3.83
CA VAL A 154 -11.78 4.90 3.02
C VAL A 154 -11.53 5.44 1.63
N ASN A 155 -10.65 4.81 0.85
CA ASN A 155 -10.54 5.17 -0.56
C ASN A 155 -11.66 4.52 -1.36
N ASP A 156 -12.31 5.32 -2.20
CA ASP A 156 -13.29 4.83 -3.19
C ASP A 156 -12.55 4.05 -4.29
N GLY A 157 -13.05 2.85 -4.60
CA GLY A 157 -12.52 2.02 -5.67
C GLY A 157 -12.66 2.64 -7.05
N ALA A 158 -13.67 3.48 -7.29
CA ALA A 158 -13.85 4.21 -8.54
C ALA A 158 -12.64 5.08 -8.93
N ALA A 159 -11.87 5.56 -7.94
CA ALA A 159 -10.62 6.28 -8.17
C ALA A 159 -9.51 5.43 -8.84
N PHE A 160 -9.66 4.10 -8.84
CA PHE A 160 -8.73 3.15 -9.47
C PHE A 160 -9.24 2.60 -10.81
N GLY A 161 -10.43 3.01 -11.24
CA GLY A 161 -11.04 2.66 -12.52
C GLY A 161 -12.55 2.45 -12.41
N ASN A 162 -13.27 2.72 -13.49
CA ASN A 162 -14.74 2.71 -13.52
C ASN A 162 -15.37 1.34 -13.14
N ALA A 163 -14.62 0.25 -13.33
CA ALA A 163 -15.09 -1.09 -12.95
C ALA A 163 -15.10 -1.34 -11.44
N TYR A 164 -14.47 -0.47 -10.64
CA TYR A 164 -14.26 -0.69 -9.21
C TYR A 164 -15.15 0.15 -8.30
N GLY A 165 -16.25 0.72 -8.80
CA GLY A 165 -17.17 1.55 -8.01
C GLY A 165 -17.84 0.84 -6.83
N GLN A 166 -17.84 -0.50 -6.83
CA GLN A 166 -18.31 -1.32 -5.70
C GLN A 166 -17.19 -1.76 -4.74
N PHE A 167 -15.96 -1.29 -4.98
CA PHE A 167 -14.82 -1.64 -4.14
C PHE A 167 -14.41 -0.47 -3.24
N ILE A 168 -13.77 -0.81 -2.13
CA ILE A 168 -13.12 0.16 -1.26
C ILE A 168 -11.70 -0.29 -0.94
N ARG A 169 -10.80 0.66 -0.69
CA ARG A 169 -9.46 0.39 -0.19
C ARG A 169 -9.31 0.91 1.23
N VAL A 170 -9.02 0.02 2.17
CA VAL A 170 -8.89 0.33 3.59
C VAL A 170 -7.43 0.25 4.03
N ASN A 171 -6.92 1.32 4.61
CA ASN A 171 -5.61 1.33 5.26
C ASN A 171 -5.75 0.81 6.70
N PHE A 172 -5.04 -0.28 7.04
CA PHE A 172 -5.05 -0.88 8.38
C PHE A 172 -3.77 -0.60 9.20
N ALA A 173 -2.89 0.29 8.72
CA ALA A 173 -1.72 0.75 9.47
C ALA A 173 -2.11 1.76 10.55
N LEU A 174 -2.97 1.34 11.44
CA LEU A 174 -3.47 2.10 12.59
C LEU A 174 -3.06 1.39 13.90
N THR A 175 -3.23 2.06 15.04
CA THR A 175 -3.21 1.35 16.30
C THR A 175 -4.34 0.31 16.31
N ARG A 176 -4.12 -0.84 16.95
CA ARG A 176 -5.12 -1.93 16.96
C ARG A 176 -6.46 -1.46 17.50
N GLN A 177 -6.44 -0.66 18.55
CA GLN A 177 -7.65 -0.09 19.14
C GLN A 177 -8.46 0.73 18.13
N LYS A 178 -7.80 1.67 17.41
CA LYS A 178 -8.48 2.49 16.39
C LYS A 178 -8.99 1.68 15.22
N LEU A 179 -8.24 0.66 14.81
CA LEU A 179 -8.69 -0.24 13.75
C LEU A 179 -9.93 -1.02 14.17
N GLN A 180 -9.93 -1.57 15.38
CA GLN A 180 -11.08 -2.29 15.93
C GLN A 180 -12.31 -1.38 16.08
N GLU A 181 -12.13 -0.18 16.59
CA GLU A 181 -13.20 0.83 16.70
C GLU A 181 -13.81 1.15 15.32
N ALA A 182 -12.96 1.34 14.30
CA ALA A 182 -13.44 1.62 12.94
C ALA A 182 -14.24 0.44 12.35
N LEU A 183 -13.78 -0.80 12.56
CA LEU A 183 -14.48 -2.00 12.11
C LEU A 183 -15.85 -2.17 12.79
N GLU A 184 -15.93 -1.93 14.09
CA GLU A 184 -17.21 -1.97 14.83
C GLU A 184 -18.20 -0.90 14.34
N ARG A 185 -17.72 0.30 14.05
CA ARG A 185 -18.55 1.36 13.49
C ARG A 185 -19.07 1.04 12.11
N ILE A 186 -18.25 0.38 11.28
CA ILE A 186 -18.68 -0.14 9.97
C ILE A 186 -19.81 -1.15 10.15
N ARG A 187 -19.64 -2.13 11.03
CA ARG A 187 -20.66 -3.15 11.32
C ARG A 187 -21.97 -2.50 11.79
N GLN A 188 -21.91 -1.63 12.80
CA GLN A 188 -23.08 -0.96 13.35
C GLN A 188 -23.86 -0.16 12.29
N ALA A 189 -23.15 0.61 11.44
CA ALA A 189 -23.79 1.39 10.39
C ALA A 189 -24.48 0.52 9.32
N LEU A 190 -23.99 -0.69 9.09
CA LEU A 190 -24.61 -1.64 8.18
C LEU A 190 -25.80 -2.37 8.81
N ASP A 191 -25.74 -2.69 10.11
CA ASP A 191 -26.86 -3.27 10.87
C ASP A 191 -28.05 -2.29 10.94
N GLU A 192 -27.79 -0.98 11.12
CA GLU A 192 -28.83 0.06 11.13
C GLU A 192 -29.48 0.32 9.77
N LYS A 193 -28.84 -0.12 8.67
CA LYS A 193 -29.41 -0.03 7.32
C LYS A 193 -30.39 -1.17 7.04
N ALA A 194 -30.16 -2.35 7.62
CA ALA A 194 -30.94 -3.56 7.37
C ALA A 194 -32.34 -3.46 7.97
#